data_df888878e66c155e702f42e0f2249378
#
_entry.id   df888878e66c155e702f42e0f2249378
#
_cell.length_a   1.000
_cell.length_b   1.000
_cell.length_c   1.000
_cell.angle_alpha   90.00
_cell.angle_beta   90.00
_cell.angle_gamma   90.00
#
_symmetry.space_group_name_H-M   'P 1'
#
loop_
_entity.id
_entity.type
_entity.pdbx_description
1 polymer ?
#
loop_
_entity_poly.entity_id
_entity_poly.type
_entity_poly.pdbx_seq_one_letter_code
_entity_poly.pdbx_strand_id
1 'polypeptide(L)'
;RYSCYPVSSFQQIREYVGSDLSSSSEPVTILLINWGCHRDLQKDLKLGRGVRVFVVDSHRPIHLHNLSEQNDQVVVIYTNDDERLADLAYDFEVMELANASYCLHNSELDSEEDEYSESEDEDEANGDEEEGGSRDGSSKRRRMSSEGEEEPAARRFKKFRRDYYRMGTFHGKPSGCLMYDLSHSLRKNTNELLWLACVSLADQFVHERLTDERYEAGVMELQQHINSLGNLDVVTSVTLKDGTKVRAPDSSRIAYEEEPRLMLLREWNLFDSMLCSSYIAPKLKTWSDNGMKKLKLLLARMGFALVDCQQKFQYMNYEVKQKMKDQFELILPEYGLNDFYYKSFLRHHGYTSRVSAADMVYGVTALLESFVQSDGFCALKQFGMAYDALSLSNLDKLTAGMEQAIKIQRAILRQGSAAITKSGCIRSGRKFRWVKVEDSVDAKLLGHPQALTKFCYFLMDALKEKGARLKPLLCACTSEEAAKVLIVGVCGKPRLGALQGNAFGLAFRNAAEETGAEYFHELFESSWIGLNAGAVNSFMVRLTEKL
;
A
#
# COMPACT_ATOMS: atom_id res chain seq x y z
N ARG A 1 -28.68 -4.40 -15.96
CA ARG A 1 -27.60 -5.41 -16.15
C ARG A 1 -26.27 -4.74 -15.83
N TYR A 2 -25.37 -5.47 -15.20
CA TYR A 2 -23.99 -5.03 -15.00
C TYR A 2 -23.03 -6.14 -15.44
N SER A 3 -21.83 -5.75 -15.85
CA SER A 3 -20.72 -6.66 -16.14
C SER A 3 -19.52 -6.22 -15.27
N CYS A 4 -18.76 -7.18 -14.77
CA CYS A 4 -17.56 -6.92 -13.97
C CYS A 4 -16.34 -7.46 -14.72
N TYR A 5 -15.37 -6.59 -14.96
CA TYR A 5 -14.16 -6.91 -15.69
C TYR A 5 -12.93 -6.67 -14.81
N PRO A 6 -12.15 -7.71 -14.47
CA PRO A 6 -10.83 -7.49 -13.89
C PRO A 6 -9.89 -6.94 -14.95
N VAL A 7 -9.10 -5.94 -14.57
CA VAL A 7 -8.18 -5.26 -15.47
C VAL A 7 -6.78 -5.22 -14.88
N SER A 8 -5.77 -5.38 -15.73
CA SER A 8 -4.35 -5.32 -15.37
C SER A 8 -3.58 -4.26 -16.16
N SER A 9 -4.22 -3.57 -17.12
CA SER A 9 -3.61 -2.48 -17.87
C SER A 9 -4.64 -1.42 -18.24
N PHE A 10 -4.15 -0.21 -18.44
CA PHE A 10 -5.00 0.91 -18.90
C PHE A 10 -5.55 0.68 -20.30
N GLN A 11 -4.80 0.00 -21.15
CA GLN A 11 -5.26 -0.37 -22.49
C GLN A 11 -6.53 -1.24 -22.43
N GLN A 12 -6.57 -2.22 -21.52
CA GLN A 12 -7.78 -3.05 -21.32
C GLN A 12 -8.99 -2.20 -20.91
N ILE A 13 -8.80 -1.21 -20.03
CA ILE A 13 -9.89 -0.30 -19.65
C ILE A 13 -10.41 0.45 -20.90
N ARG A 14 -9.50 0.98 -21.72
CA ARG A 14 -9.86 1.66 -22.97
C ARG A 14 -10.62 0.75 -23.96
N GLU A 15 -10.20 -0.50 -24.07
CA GLU A 15 -10.85 -1.49 -24.94
C GLU A 15 -12.26 -1.79 -24.46
N TYR A 16 -12.48 -2.02 -23.17
CA TYR A 16 -13.82 -2.24 -22.61
C TYR A 16 -14.71 -1.01 -22.74
N VAL A 17 -14.18 0.17 -22.42
CA VAL A 17 -14.92 1.44 -22.57
C VAL A 17 -15.23 1.73 -24.05
N GLY A 18 -14.27 1.51 -24.95
CA GLY A 18 -14.44 1.76 -26.39
C GLY A 18 -15.39 0.80 -27.09
N SER A 19 -15.38 -0.49 -26.74
CA SER A 19 -16.23 -1.51 -27.36
C SER A 19 -17.70 -1.37 -26.98
N ASP A 20 -17.98 -1.05 -25.72
CA ASP A 20 -19.34 -0.97 -25.21
C ASP A 20 -20.01 0.39 -25.50
N LEU A 21 -19.22 1.46 -25.63
CA LEU A 21 -19.72 2.82 -25.83
C LEU A 21 -19.97 3.20 -27.29
N SER A 22 -19.24 2.60 -28.22
CA SER A 22 -19.39 2.92 -29.65
C SER A 22 -20.69 2.37 -30.28
N SER A 23 -21.36 1.45 -29.59
CA SER A 23 -22.52 0.72 -30.10
C SER A 23 -23.85 1.07 -29.40
N SER A 24 -23.85 1.81 -28.29
CA SER A 24 -25.07 2.09 -27.53
C SER A 24 -25.51 3.57 -27.63
N SER A 25 -26.77 3.80 -28.00
CA SER A 25 -27.44 5.09 -27.84
C SER A 25 -27.95 5.33 -26.40
N GLU A 26 -27.77 4.39 -25.49
CA GLU A 26 -28.23 4.47 -24.12
C GLU A 26 -27.13 5.04 -23.19
N PRO A 27 -27.52 5.77 -22.14
CA PRO A 27 -26.54 6.27 -21.15
C PRO A 27 -25.82 5.10 -20.44
N VAL A 28 -24.50 5.15 -20.43
CA VAL A 28 -23.65 4.11 -19.79
C VAL A 28 -23.04 4.66 -18.52
N THR A 29 -23.10 3.87 -17.45
CA THR A 29 -22.44 4.17 -16.19
C THR A 29 -21.28 3.19 -15.98
N ILE A 30 -20.10 3.71 -15.72
CA ILE A 30 -18.89 2.96 -15.43
C ILE A 30 -18.56 3.15 -13.95
N LEU A 31 -18.25 2.07 -13.24
CA LEU A 31 -17.72 2.12 -11.89
C LEU A 31 -16.28 1.58 -11.90
N LEU A 32 -15.32 2.46 -11.63
CA LEU A 32 -13.92 2.09 -11.46
C LEU A 32 -13.65 1.83 -9.98
N ILE A 33 -13.09 0.67 -9.67
CA ILE A 33 -12.80 0.25 -8.30
C ILE A 33 -11.30 0.09 -8.13
N ASN A 34 -10.75 0.77 -7.13
CA ASN A 34 -9.34 0.80 -6.74
C ASN A 34 -8.39 1.26 -7.86
N TRP A 35 -8.88 2.13 -8.73
CA TRP A 35 -8.11 2.74 -9.80
C TRP A 35 -8.83 3.98 -10.35
N GLY A 36 -8.04 4.97 -10.81
CA GLY A 36 -8.51 6.08 -11.62
C GLY A 36 -8.44 7.46 -10.97
N CYS A 37 -8.31 7.56 -9.66
CA CYS A 37 -8.27 8.87 -8.98
C CYS A 37 -7.16 9.79 -9.50
N HIS A 38 -6.00 9.27 -9.82
CA HIS A 38 -4.79 10.03 -10.16
C HIS A 38 -4.64 10.38 -11.64
N ARG A 39 -5.62 10.03 -12.48
CA ARG A 39 -5.61 10.30 -13.93
C ARG A 39 -6.74 11.26 -14.32
N ASP A 40 -6.53 12.04 -15.36
CA ASP A 40 -7.59 12.77 -16.04
C ASP A 40 -8.48 11.80 -16.81
N LEU A 41 -9.55 11.32 -16.18
CA LEU A 41 -10.41 10.29 -16.75
C LEU A 41 -11.20 10.77 -17.95
N GLN A 42 -11.59 12.05 -17.98
CA GLN A 42 -12.33 12.61 -19.10
C GLN A 42 -11.48 12.61 -20.38
N LYS A 43 -10.23 13.07 -20.28
CA LYS A 43 -9.25 13.08 -21.37
C LYS A 43 -8.77 11.68 -21.74
N ASP A 44 -8.39 10.89 -20.74
CA ASP A 44 -7.74 9.60 -20.92
C ASP A 44 -8.68 8.53 -21.50
N LEU A 45 -9.94 8.52 -21.08
CA LEU A 45 -10.97 7.60 -21.58
C LEU A 45 -11.75 8.16 -22.78
N LYS A 46 -11.55 9.43 -23.16
CA LYS A 46 -12.25 10.11 -24.23
C LYS A 46 -13.78 9.95 -24.11
N LEU A 47 -14.30 10.27 -22.92
CA LEU A 47 -15.70 10.06 -22.56
C LEU A 47 -16.65 10.76 -23.52
N GLY A 48 -17.57 10.00 -24.11
CA GLY A 48 -18.64 10.53 -24.95
C GLY A 48 -19.77 11.17 -24.15
N ARG A 49 -20.65 11.92 -24.82
CA ARG A 49 -21.85 12.48 -24.17
C ARG A 49 -22.76 11.35 -23.70
N GLY A 50 -23.18 11.41 -22.42
CA GLY A 50 -24.05 10.40 -21.81
C GLY A 50 -23.31 9.28 -21.06
N VAL A 51 -21.98 9.30 -21.00
CA VAL A 51 -21.18 8.40 -20.16
C VAL A 51 -20.89 9.07 -18.82
N ARG A 52 -21.17 8.36 -17.73
CA ARG A 52 -20.77 8.75 -16.37
C ARG A 52 -19.83 7.74 -15.78
N VAL A 53 -18.76 8.22 -15.13
CA VAL A 53 -17.75 7.41 -14.46
C VAL A 53 -17.79 7.70 -12.97
N PHE A 54 -18.03 6.68 -12.17
CA PHE A 54 -17.88 6.73 -10.72
C PHE A 54 -16.55 6.08 -10.36
N VAL A 55 -15.81 6.69 -9.46
CA VAL A 55 -14.49 6.21 -9.02
C VAL A 55 -14.50 5.98 -7.52
N VAL A 56 -14.16 4.77 -7.11
CA VAL A 56 -13.90 4.39 -5.72
C VAL A 56 -12.48 3.90 -5.63
N ASP A 57 -11.58 4.78 -5.23
CA ASP A 57 -10.14 4.51 -5.24
C ASP A 57 -9.46 5.13 -4.02
N SER A 58 -8.53 4.40 -3.45
CA SER A 58 -7.73 4.86 -2.30
C SER A 58 -6.44 5.57 -2.69
N HIS A 59 -6.03 5.54 -3.96
CA HIS A 59 -4.80 6.20 -4.40
C HIS A 59 -4.92 7.72 -4.38
N ARG A 60 -3.87 8.39 -3.93
CA ARG A 60 -3.77 9.86 -3.80
C ARG A 60 -2.42 10.34 -4.38
N PRO A 61 -2.32 11.61 -4.84
CA PRO A 61 -3.37 12.63 -4.89
C PRO A 61 -4.43 12.34 -5.95
N ILE A 62 -5.65 12.87 -5.78
CA ILE A 62 -6.69 12.81 -6.80
C ILE A 62 -6.37 13.82 -7.89
N HIS A 63 -6.56 13.45 -9.15
CA HIS A 63 -6.35 14.39 -10.26
C HIS A 63 -7.37 15.54 -10.18
N LEU A 64 -6.90 16.77 -10.28
CA LEU A 64 -7.73 17.96 -10.03
C LEU A 64 -8.95 18.06 -10.94
N HIS A 65 -8.85 17.66 -12.23
CA HIS A 65 -9.99 17.63 -13.12
C HIS A 65 -11.11 16.69 -12.69
N ASN A 66 -10.78 15.60 -12.00
CA ASN A 66 -11.78 14.67 -11.48
C ASN A 66 -12.54 15.21 -10.27
N LEU A 67 -11.97 16.19 -9.55
CA LEU A 67 -12.58 16.84 -8.39
C LEU A 67 -13.39 18.09 -8.74
N SER A 68 -13.22 18.63 -9.96
CA SER A 68 -13.88 19.87 -10.33
C SER A 68 -15.41 19.72 -10.31
N GLU A 69 -16.10 20.65 -9.65
CA GLU A 69 -17.56 20.73 -9.65
C GLU A 69 -18.16 20.96 -11.04
N GLN A 70 -17.35 21.44 -11.99
CA GLN A 70 -17.74 21.65 -13.38
C GLN A 70 -17.66 20.37 -14.22
N ASN A 71 -17.07 19.31 -13.69
CA ASN A 71 -16.99 18.01 -14.34
C ASN A 71 -18.20 17.15 -13.92
N ASP A 72 -19.21 17.08 -14.75
CA ASP A 72 -20.44 16.33 -14.52
C ASP A 72 -20.36 14.85 -14.94
N GLN A 73 -19.28 14.45 -15.64
CA GLN A 73 -19.10 13.09 -16.15
C GLN A 73 -18.33 12.19 -15.17
N VAL A 74 -17.42 12.74 -14.36
CA VAL A 74 -16.57 11.96 -13.44
C VAL A 74 -16.94 12.32 -12.00
N VAL A 75 -17.30 11.31 -11.21
CA VAL A 75 -17.66 11.47 -9.80
C VAL A 75 -16.73 10.60 -8.97
N VAL A 76 -15.86 11.22 -8.19
CA VAL A 76 -14.98 10.52 -7.24
C VAL A 76 -15.70 10.39 -5.90
N ILE A 77 -15.79 9.16 -5.41
CA ILE A 77 -16.37 8.87 -4.09
C ILE A 77 -15.23 8.84 -3.08
N TYR A 78 -15.19 9.82 -2.20
CA TYR A 78 -14.21 9.93 -1.12
C TYR A 78 -14.86 10.55 0.12
N THR A 79 -14.15 10.52 1.25
CA THR A 79 -14.58 11.17 2.50
C THR A 79 -13.57 12.24 2.89
N ASN A 80 -14.02 13.28 3.58
CA ASN A 80 -13.17 14.39 4.02
C ASN A 80 -12.06 13.93 5.00
N ASP A 81 -12.26 12.79 5.66
CA ASP A 81 -11.28 12.19 6.57
C ASP A 81 -10.12 11.49 5.84
N ASP A 82 -10.26 11.32 4.50
CA ASP A 82 -9.29 10.57 3.69
C ASP A 82 -7.92 11.24 3.60
N GLU A 83 -7.88 12.55 3.57
CA GLU A 83 -6.68 13.21 3.11
C GLU A 83 -5.82 13.75 4.26
N ARG A 84 -6.39 14.28 5.30
CA ARG A 84 -5.66 14.70 6.51
C ARG A 84 -6.64 15.09 7.61
N LEU A 85 -6.60 14.41 8.70
CA LEU A 85 -7.40 14.65 9.91
C LEU A 85 -7.21 16.05 10.55
N ALA A 86 -6.40 16.94 10.01
CA ALA A 86 -6.05 18.18 10.65
C ALA A 86 -6.39 19.44 9.85
N ASP A 87 -6.83 19.36 8.58
CA ASP A 87 -6.93 20.56 7.76
C ASP A 87 -8.21 20.59 6.91
N LEU A 88 -9.31 21.02 7.53
CA LEU A 88 -10.56 21.36 6.82
C LEU A 88 -10.36 22.45 5.74
N ALA A 89 -9.32 23.28 5.87
CA ALA A 89 -8.95 24.27 4.89
C ALA A 89 -8.40 23.64 3.60
N TYR A 90 -7.76 22.48 3.71
CA TYR A 90 -7.14 21.79 2.59
C TYR A 90 -8.16 21.32 1.54
N ASP A 91 -9.31 20.77 1.95
CA ASP A 91 -10.33 20.31 1.02
C ASP A 91 -10.91 21.46 0.20
N PHE A 92 -11.12 22.60 0.84
CA PHE A 92 -11.59 23.82 0.16
C PHE A 92 -10.55 24.34 -0.83
N GLU A 93 -9.27 24.42 -0.42
CA GLU A 93 -8.16 24.84 -1.30
C GLU A 93 -7.99 23.89 -2.50
N VAL A 94 -8.14 22.57 -2.29
CA VAL A 94 -8.08 21.57 -3.36
C VAL A 94 -9.23 21.72 -4.34
N MET A 95 -10.45 21.98 -3.86
CA MET A 95 -11.61 22.21 -4.71
C MET A 95 -11.50 23.51 -5.51
N GLU A 96 -11.03 24.61 -4.91
CA GLU A 96 -10.73 25.85 -5.62
C GLU A 96 -9.67 25.62 -6.71
N LEU A 97 -8.61 24.88 -6.36
CA LEU A 97 -7.55 24.53 -7.29
C LEU A 97 -8.07 23.66 -8.45
N ALA A 98 -8.97 22.70 -8.17
CA ALA A 98 -9.60 21.86 -9.16
C ALA A 98 -10.45 22.67 -10.14
N ASN A 99 -11.27 23.58 -9.63
CA ASN A 99 -12.11 24.45 -10.47
C ASN A 99 -11.28 25.40 -11.32
N ALA A 100 -10.21 25.99 -10.77
CA ALA A 100 -9.28 26.81 -11.52
C ALA A 100 -8.54 26.01 -12.60
N SER A 101 -8.12 24.77 -12.31
CA SER A 101 -7.50 23.87 -13.27
C SER A 101 -8.44 23.53 -14.44
N TYR A 102 -9.71 23.27 -14.14
CA TYR A 102 -10.72 22.99 -15.15
C TYR A 102 -10.97 24.18 -16.09
N CYS A 103 -11.10 25.37 -15.53
CA CYS A 103 -11.30 26.60 -16.31
C CYS A 103 -10.13 26.88 -17.25
N LEU A 104 -8.89 26.68 -16.78
CA LEU A 104 -7.68 26.89 -17.59
C LEU A 104 -7.60 25.86 -18.72
N HIS A 105 -7.91 24.60 -18.44
CA HIS A 105 -7.89 23.53 -19.44
C HIS A 105 -8.90 23.77 -20.58
N ASN A 106 -10.09 24.24 -20.26
CA ASN A 106 -11.13 24.52 -21.25
C ASN A 106 -10.96 25.83 -22.03
N SER A 107 -10.03 26.69 -21.62
CA SER A 107 -9.81 28.00 -22.26
C SER A 107 -8.81 27.99 -23.42
N GLU A 108 -8.37 26.82 -23.90
CA GLU A 108 -7.37 26.64 -24.98
C GLU A 108 -6.01 27.34 -24.74
N LEU A 109 -5.78 27.84 -23.53
CA LEU A 109 -4.51 28.47 -23.15
C LEU A 109 -3.45 27.43 -22.70
N ASP A 110 -3.77 26.16 -22.75
CA ASP A 110 -2.91 25.05 -22.32
C ASP A 110 -2.23 24.37 -23.52
N SER A 111 -1.53 25.14 -24.34
CA SER A 111 -0.59 24.60 -25.35
C SER A 111 0.80 24.32 -24.75
N GLU A 112 0.96 24.43 -23.45
CA GLU A 112 2.14 24.02 -22.73
C GLU A 112 1.81 22.76 -21.94
N GLU A 113 1.83 21.61 -22.64
CA GLU A 113 2.11 20.33 -21.99
C GLU A 113 3.46 20.47 -21.30
N ASP A 114 3.35 20.73 -20.07
CA ASP A 114 4.28 20.77 -19.01
C ASP A 114 5.62 20.10 -19.26
N GLU A 115 6.53 20.85 -19.74
CA GLU A 115 7.88 20.78 -19.24
C GLU A 115 7.84 21.07 -17.74
N TYR A 116 7.91 20.01 -16.91
CA TYR A 116 8.48 20.09 -15.59
C TYR A 116 9.97 20.39 -15.74
N SER A 117 10.32 21.49 -16.39
CA SER A 117 11.68 21.97 -16.46
C SER A 117 11.99 22.63 -15.11
N GLU A 118 12.86 21.96 -14.40
CA GLU A 118 13.59 22.50 -13.28
C GLU A 118 14.27 23.79 -13.68
N SER A 119 13.78 24.94 -13.21
CA SER A 119 14.65 26.06 -12.98
C SER A 119 15.15 25.92 -11.54
N GLU A 120 16.37 25.47 -11.42
CA GLU A 120 17.15 25.49 -10.19
C GLU A 120 17.28 26.94 -9.74
N ASP A 121 16.50 27.35 -8.74
CA ASP A 121 16.89 28.42 -7.85
C ASP A 121 17.64 27.78 -6.68
N GLU A 122 18.96 27.72 -6.83
CA GLU A 122 19.91 27.40 -5.77
C GLU A 122 19.85 28.51 -4.71
N ASP A 123 19.12 28.30 -3.64
CA ASP A 123 19.37 28.98 -2.37
C ASP A 123 20.40 28.19 -1.59
N GLU A 124 21.67 28.52 -1.81
CA GLU A 124 22.79 28.12 -0.96
C GLU A 124 22.61 28.76 0.43
N ALA A 125 22.28 27.93 1.41
CA ALA A 125 22.53 28.24 2.81
C ALA A 125 23.93 27.73 3.17
N ASN A 126 24.91 28.61 3.06
CA ASN A 126 26.23 28.42 3.67
C ASN A 126 26.23 29.05 5.06
N GLY A 127 26.51 28.22 6.07
CA GLY A 127 26.98 28.64 7.39
C GLY A 127 28.49 28.55 7.48
N ASP A 128 29.05 29.62 8.00
CA ASP A 128 30.31 29.80 8.78
C ASP A 128 31.67 29.34 8.21
N GLU A 129 32.60 30.25 8.05
CA GLU A 129 33.61 30.71 9.00
C GLU A 129 34.61 31.71 8.38
N GLU A 130 34.80 32.82 9.11
CA GLU A 130 35.93 33.76 9.35
C GLU A 130 37.09 33.95 8.37
N GLU A 131 37.33 35.19 8.15
CA GLU A 131 38.45 36.14 8.36
C GLU A 131 38.92 36.91 7.14
N GLY A 132 38.85 38.23 7.28
CA GLY A 132 39.95 39.15 6.93
C GLY A 132 39.99 39.79 5.55
N GLY A 133 39.65 41.12 5.45
CA GLY A 133 40.36 41.95 4.50
C GLY A 133 39.59 42.85 3.53
N SER A 134 39.19 44.02 4.00
CA SER A 134 39.32 45.38 3.39
C SER A 134 39.02 45.66 1.92
N ARG A 135 38.06 46.60 1.72
CA ARG A 135 37.93 47.63 0.66
C ARG A 135 37.56 47.21 -0.76
N ASP A 136 36.41 47.56 -1.29
CA ASP A 136 36.11 48.88 -1.83
C ASP A 136 34.66 48.95 -2.37
N GLY A 137 34.07 50.13 -2.41
CA GLY A 137 32.66 50.35 -2.61
C GLY A 137 32.12 50.07 -4.01
N SER A 138 31.00 49.44 -4.04
CA SER A 138 30.04 49.51 -5.15
C SER A 138 28.63 49.42 -4.57
N SER A 139 27.90 50.53 -4.63
CA SER A 139 26.53 50.69 -4.16
C SER A 139 25.56 49.76 -4.92
N LYS A 140 25.27 48.60 -4.37
CA LYS A 140 24.07 47.81 -4.74
C LYS A 140 22.85 48.54 -4.19
N ARG A 141 22.10 49.17 -5.08
CA ARG A 141 20.74 49.66 -4.81
C ARG A 141 19.92 48.49 -4.23
N ARG A 142 19.65 48.54 -2.94
CA ARG A 142 18.56 47.78 -2.31
C ARG A 142 17.28 48.20 -3.02
N ARG A 143 16.73 47.34 -3.85
CA ARG A 143 15.32 47.42 -4.21
C ARG A 143 14.55 47.20 -2.92
N MET A 144 13.98 48.24 -2.39
CA MET A 144 12.92 48.16 -1.41
C MET A 144 11.80 47.33 -2.05
N SER A 145 11.50 46.20 -1.45
CA SER A 145 10.29 45.46 -1.74
C SER A 145 9.13 46.39 -1.42
N SER A 146 8.40 46.81 -2.43
CA SER A 146 7.11 47.44 -2.27
C SER A 146 6.16 46.41 -1.68
N GLU A 147 5.77 46.58 -0.45
CA GLU A 147 4.63 45.92 0.17
C GLU A 147 3.41 46.30 -0.67
N GLY A 148 2.76 45.28 -1.30
CA GLY A 148 1.44 45.45 -1.86
C GLY A 148 1.14 44.98 -3.27
N GLU A 149 2.06 44.33 -3.99
CA GLU A 149 1.67 43.67 -5.25
C GLU A 149 1.21 42.26 -4.95
N GLU A 150 -0.11 42.00 -4.98
CA GLU A 150 -0.68 40.68 -4.97
C GLU A 150 -0.08 39.89 -6.14
N GLU A 151 0.54 38.77 -5.85
CA GLU A 151 1.07 37.85 -6.87
C GLU A 151 -0.05 37.46 -7.86
N PRO A 152 0.18 37.51 -9.20
CA PRO A 152 -0.84 37.20 -10.18
C PRO A 152 -1.51 35.86 -9.89
N ALA A 153 -2.84 35.80 -10.00
CA ALA A 153 -3.62 34.59 -9.67
C ALA A 153 -3.10 33.33 -10.37
N ALA A 154 -2.67 33.46 -11.64
CA ALA A 154 -2.08 32.35 -12.41
C ALA A 154 -0.77 31.81 -11.78
N ARG A 155 0.04 32.69 -11.16
CA ARG A 155 1.30 32.28 -10.52
C ARG A 155 1.05 31.58 -9.18
N ARG A 156 0.10 32.07 -8.40
CA ARG A 156 -0.39 31.39 -7.18
C ARG A 156 -0.94 30.00 -7.52
N PHE A 157 -1.75 29.91 -8.58
CA PHE A 157 -2.30 28.65 -9.05
C PHE A 157 -1.18 27.64 -9.44
N LYS A 158 -0.21 28.05 -10.27
CA LYS A 158 0.92 27.18 -10.66
C LYS A 158 1.70 26.70 -9.44
N LYS A 159 1.91 27.55 -8.44
CA LYS A 159 2.59 27.21 -7.19
C LYS A 159 1.80 26.17 -6.40
N PHE A 160 0.50 26.40 -6.15
CA PHE A 160 -0.37 25.46 -5.43
C PHE A 160 -0.49 24.12 -6.15
N ARG A 161 -0.66 24.12 -7.47
CA ARG A 161 -0.70 22.89 -8.27
C ARG A 161 0.59 22.08 -8.13
N ARG A 162 1.73 22.75 -8.24
CA ARG A 162 3.03 22.13 -8.03
C ARG A 162 3.16 21.54 -6.62
N ASP A 163 2.79 22.28 -5.60
CA ASP A 163 2.89 21.86 -4.21
C ASP A 163 1.93 20.68 -3.92
N TYR A 164 0.73 20.69 -4.51
CA TYR A 164 -0.22 19.59 -4.42
C TYR A 164 0.34 18.27 -4.96
N TYR A 165 0.88 18.25 -6.17
CA TYR A 165 1.44 17.03 -6.75
C TYR A 165 2.82 16.67 -6.17
N ARG A 166 3.57 17.64 -5.66
CA ARG A 166 4.88 17.41 -5.02
C ARG A 166 4.79 16.66 -3.69
N MET A 167 3.61 16.58 -3.10
CA MET A 167 3.39 15.73 -1.91
C MET A 167 3.73 14.26 -2.14
N GLY A 168 3.81 13.81 -3.39
CA GLY A 168 3.99 12.42 -3.75
C GLY A 168 2.73 11.59 -3.58
N THR A 169 2.83 10.29 -3.82
CA THR A 169 1.69 9.37 -3.76
C THR A 169 1.51 8.79 -2.36
N PHE A 170 0.25 8.69 -1.93
CA PHE A 170 -0.15 8.11 -0.64
C PHE A 170 -1.53 7.44 -0.79
N HIS A 171 -2.08 6.90 0.31
CA HIS A 171 -3.38 6.25 0.29
C HIS A 171 -4.35 6.96 1.24
N GLY A 172 -5.57 7.19 0.75
CA GLY A 172 -6.71 7.62 1.54
C GLY A 172 -7.49 6.44 2.15
N LYS A 173 -8.76 6.68 2.50
CA LYS A 173 -9.63 5.64 3.08
C LYS A 173 -9.71 4.40 2.16
N PRO A 174 -9.62 3.17 2.71
CA PRO A 174 -9.67 1.95 1.91
C PRO A 174 -10.92 1.86 1.05
N SER A 175 -10.77 1.49 -0.24
CA SER A 175 -11.89 1.42 -1.18
C SER A 175 -13.03 0.51 -0.70
N GLY A 176 -12.72 -0.60 0.00
CA GLY A 176 -13.73 -1.47 0.59
C GLY A 176 -14.50 -0.82 1.74
N CYS A 177 -13.87 0.06 2.52
CA CYS A 177 -14.56 0.85 3.55
C CYS A 177 -15.51 1.85 2.91
N LEU A 178 -15.07 2.59 1.87
CA LEU A 178 -15.93 3.51 1.12
C LEU A 178 -17.15 2.80 0.51
N MET A 179 -16.94 1.62 -0.06
CA MET A 179 -18.05 0.80 -0.60
C MET A 179 -19.00 0.31 0.48
N TYR A 180 -18.49 0.00 1.68
CA TYR A 180 -19.35 -0.34 2.82
C TYR A 180 -20.17 0.86 3.28
N ASP A 181 -19.58 2.04 3.39
CA ASP A 181 -20.30 3.28 3.74
C ASP A 181 -21.43 3.58 2.74
N LEU A 182 -21.13 3.41 1.45
CA LEU A 182 -22.15 3.51 0.40
C LEU A 182 -23.28 2.49 0.60
N SER A 183 -22.94 1.22 0.88
CA SER A 183 -23.93 0.18 1.13
C SER A 183 -24.78 0.46 2.37
N HIS A 184 -24.16 1.02 3.41
CA HIS A 184 -24.82 1.43 4.63
C HIS A 184 -25.81 2.58 4.38
N SER A 185 -25.36 3.60 3.63
CA SER A 185 -26.21 4.73 3.23
C SER A 185 -27.42 4.29 2.39
N LEU A 186 -27.24 3.26 1.55
CA LEU A 186 -28.31 2.65 0.77
C LEU A 186 -29.16 1.62 1.55
N ARG A 187 -28.87 1.40 2.83
CA ARG A 187 -29.53 0.39 3.69
C ARG A 187 -29.44 -1.04 3.14
N LYS A 188 -28.30 -1.37 2.51
CA LYS A 188 -27.99 -2.69 1.95
C LYS A 188 -26.76 -3.33 2.58
N ASN A 189 -26.38 -2.86 3.75
CA ASN A 189 -25.27 -3.41 4.51
C ASN A 189 -25.57 -4.82 5.03
N THR A 190 -24.57 -5.69 4.94
CA THR A 190 -24.61 -7.06 5.44
C THR A 190 -23.32 -7.37 6.21
N ASN A 191 -23.31 -8.42 7.03
CA ASN A 191 -22.11 -8.88 7.70
C ASN A 191 -20.99 -9.29 6.73
N GLU A 192 -21.36 -9.79 5.54
CA GLU A 192 -20.39 -10.12 4.49
C GLU A 192 -19.67 -8.86 3.98
N LEU A 193 -20.43 -7.81 3.66
CA LEU A 193 -19.86 -6.53 3.21
C LEU A 193 -19.03 -5.86 4.31
N LEU A 194 -19.49 -5.96 5.58
CA LEU A 194 -18.74 -5.46 6.72
C LEU A 194 -17.41 -6.21 6.90
N TRP A 195 -17.41 -7.53 6.71
CA TRP A 195 -16.19 -8.32 6.74
C TRP A 195 -15.20 -7.89 5.65
N LEU A 196 -15.68 -7.66 4.43
CA LEU A 196 -14.84 -7.18 3.33
C LEU A 196 -14.27 -5.78 3.61
N ALA A 197 -15.00 -4.91 4.30
CA ALA A 197 -14.48 -3.63 4.79
C ALA A 197 -13.36 -3.83 5.84
N CYS A 198 -13.54 -4.76 6.78
CA CYS A 198 -12.49 -5.12 7.75
C CYS A 198 -11.22 -5.64 7.05
N VAL A 199 -11.38 -6.48 6.03
CA VAL A 199 -10.26 -6.99 5.22
C VAL A 199 -9.58 -5.85 4.46
N SER A 200 -10.34 -4.92 3.89
CA SER A 200 -9.80 -3.77 3.16
C SER A 200 -9.01 -2.82 4.05
N LEU A 201 -9.48 -2.58 5.29
CA LEU A 201 -8.73 -1.82 6.29
C LEU A 201 -7.43 -2.54 6.69
N ALA A 202 -7.52 -3.85 6.93
CA ALA A 202 -6.36 -4.69 7.25
C ALA A 202 -5.35 -4.74 6.09
N ASP A 203 -5.80 -4.67 4.83
CA ASP A 203 -4.92 -4.63 3.65
C ASP A 203 -3.99 -3.42 3.68
N GLN A 204 -4.52 -2.23 3.90
CA GLN A 204 -3.68 -1.04 3.97
C GLN A 204 -2.72 -1.07 5.17
N PHE A 205 -3.13 -1.64 6.29
CA PHE A 205 -2.28 -1.81 7.45
C PHE A 205 -1.15 -2.82 7.21
N VAL A 206 -1.46 -3.99 6.69
CA VAL A 206 -0.48 -5.06 6.39
C VAL A 206 0.55 -4.64 5.33
N HIS A 207 0.15 -3.75 4.41
CA HIS A 207 1.03 -3.21 3.36
C HIS A 207 1.70 -1.89 3.74
N GLU A 208 1.65 -1.50 5.02
CA GLU A 208 2.32 -0.28 5.54
C GLU A 208 1.86 1.00 4.82
N ARG A 209 0.58 1.08 4.48
CA ARG A 209 -0.06 2.22 3.79
C ARG A 209 -0.78 3.16 4.73
N LEU A 210 -1.06 2.72 5.96
CA LEU A 210 -1.66 3.50 7.04
C LEU A 210 -0.71 3.64 8.22
N THR A 211 -0.88 4.71 8.99
CA THR A 211 -0.28 4.82 10.32
C THR A 211 -1.06 3.98 11.33
N ASP A 212 -0.44 3.63 12.46
CA ASP A 212 -1.11 2.88 13.52
C ASP A 212 -2.36 3.63 14.03
N GLU A 213 -2.28 4.97 14.18
CA GLU A 213 -3.39 5.81 14.65
C GLU A 213 -4.57 5.83 13.67
N ARG A 214 -4.29 5.92 12.37
CA ARG A 214 -5.34 5.85 11.34
C ARG A 214 -5.99 4.47 11.27
N TYR A 215 -5.18 3.44 11.42
CA TYR A 215 -5.70 2.08 11.52
C TYR A 215 -6.64 1.93 12.72
N GLU A 216 -6.22 2.39 13.91
CA GLU A 216 -7.04 2.33 15.11
C GLU A 216 -8.34 3.12 14.97
N ALA A 217 -8.32 4.30 14.35
CA ALA A 217 -9.52 5.08 14.06
C ALA A 217 -10.49 4.30 13.15
N GLY A 218 -9.99 3.68 12.07
CA GLY A 218 -10.81 2.84 11.19
C GLY A 218 -11.35 1.60 11.89
N VAL A 219 -10.57 1.00 12.80
CA VAL A 219 -11.02 -0.12 13.63
C VAL A 219 -12.17 0.29 14.55
N MET A 220 -12.08 1.45 15.19
CA MET A 220 -13.16 1.97 16.06
C MET A 220 -14.45 2.22 15.26
N GLU A 221 -14.34 2.78 14.05
CA GLU A 221 -15.48 2.99 13.15
C GLU A 221 -16.16 1.66 12.80
N LEU A 222 -15.40 0.66 12.31
CA LEU A 222 -15.95 -0.65 11.96
C LEU A 222 -16.49 -1.41 13.18
N GLN A 223 -15.89 -1.23 14.36
CA GLN A 223 -16.40 -1.82 15.61
C GLN A 223 -17.79 -1.31 15.97
N GLN A 224 -18.09 -0.03 15.73
CA GLN A 224 -19.43 0.50 15.93
C GLN A 224 -20.46 -0.21 15.04
N HIS A 225 -20.10 -0.47 13.78
CA HIS A 225 -20.94 -1.23 12.87
C HIS A 225 -21.10 -2.70 13.30
N ILE A 226 -20.02 -3.35 13.75
CA ILE A 226 -20.08 -4.73 14.27
C ILE A 226 -21.03 -4.80 15.48
N ASN A 227 -20.92 -3.86 16.40
CA ASN A 227 -21.77 -3.82 17.59
C ASN A 227 -23.25 -3.56 17.25
N SER A 228 -23.52 -2.72 16.26
CA SER A 228 -24.90 -2.41 15.83
C SER A 228 -25.57 -3.58 15.10
N LEU A 229 -24.82 -4.36 14.33
CA LEU A 229 -25.31 -5.54 13.62
C LEU A 229 -25.34 -6.80 14.51
N GLY A 230 -24.41 -6.92 15.46
CA GLY A 230 -24.26 -8.09 16.33
C GLY A 230 -25.32 -8.22 17.44
N ASN A 231 -26.10 -7.17 17.70
CA ASN A 231 -27.21 -7.22 18.66
C ASN A 231 -28.47 -7.95 18.14
N LEU A 232 -28.46 -8.38 16.89
CA LEU A 232 -29.43 -9.32 16.36
C LEU A 232 -28.99 -10.73 16.76
N ASP A 233 -29.26 -11.13 18.01
CA ASP A 233 -29.10 -12.49 18.51
C ASP A 233 -29.98 -13.48 17.72
N VAL A 234 -29.67 -13.71 16.47
CA VAL A 234 -30.20 -14.85 15.74
C VAL A 234 -29.37 -16.05 16.16
N VAL A 235 -29.73 -16.62 17.31
CA VAL A 235 -29.20 -17.91 17.74
C VAL A 235 -29.75 -18.97 16.80
N THR A 236 -29.01 -19.29 15.77
CA THR A 236 -29.29 -20.47 14.94
C THR A 236 -29.00 -21.72 15.79
N SER A 237 -30.03 -22.33 16.36
CA SER A 237 -29.90 -23.64 16.96
C SER A 237 -30.05 -24.69 15.87
N VAL A 238 -29.01 -25.50 15.67
CA VAL A 238 -29.07 -26.69 14.81
C VAL A 238 -29.56 -27.86 15.67
N THR A 239 -30.64 -28.51 15.26
CA THR A 239 -31.10 -29.73 15.88
C THR A 239 -30.34 -30.89 15.27
N LEU A 240 -29.54 -31.58 16.07
CA LEU A 240 -28.82 -32.78 15.66
C LEU A 240 -29.81 -33.96 15.39
N LYS A 241 -29.33 -35.00 14.72
CA LYS A 241 -30.16 -36.20 14.39
C LYS A 241 -30.74 -36.90 15.62
N ASP A 242 -30.15 -36.67 16.80
CA ASP A 242 -30.59 -37.21 18.08
C ASP A 242 -31.62 -36.31 18.81
N GLY A 243 -32.07 -35.23 18.17
CA GLY A 243 -33.01 -34.28 18.75
C GLY A 243 -32.37 -33.20 19.66
N THR A 244 -31.07 -33.24 19.90
CA THR A 244 -30.36 -32.26 20.74
C THR A 244 -30.22 -30.96 19.99
N LYS A 245 -30.66 -29.86 20.58
CA LYS A 245 -30.45 -28.51 20.06
C LYS A 245 -29.06 -28.01 20.48
N VAL A 246 -28.16 -27.94 19.53
CA VAL A 246 -26.82 -27.36 19.73
C VAL A 246 -26.78 -25.95 19.15
N ARG A 247 -26.26 -25.01 19.92
CA ARG A 247 -25.98 -23.66 19.43
C ARG A 247 -24.94 -23.76 18.33
N ALA A 248 -25.32 -23.55 17.08
CA ALA A 248 -24.34 -23.43 16.01
C ALA A 248 -23.59 -22.10 16.19
N PRO A 249 -22.27 -22.08 16.16
CA PRO A 249 -21.55 -20.82 16.07
C PRO A 249 -21.98 -20.14 14.78
N ASP A 250 -22.42 -18.90 14.90
CA ASP A 250 -22.77 -18.10 13.75
C ASP A 250 -21.48 -17.79 12.98
N SER A 251 -21.26 -18.51 11.86
CA SER A 251 -20.11 -18.32 10.99
C SER A 251 -20.08 -16.94 10.35
N SER A 252 -21.16 -16.16 10.47
CA SER A 252 -21.23 -14.79 9.99
C SER A 252 -20.68 -13.78 11.01
N ARG A 253 -20.51 -14.17 12.28
CA ARG A 253 -20.08 -13.26 13.35
C ARG A 253 -18.64 -12.81 13.15
N ILE A 254 -18.46 -11.49 13.12
CA ILE A 254 -17.14 -10.85 13.16
C ILE A 254 -16.80 -10.61 14.63
N ALA A 255 -15.68 -11.18 15.07
CA ALA A 255 -15.12 -10.92 16.38
C ALA A 255 -14.05 -9.82 16.28
N TYR A 256 -13.91 -9.07 17.36
CA TYR A 256 -12.89 -8.05 17.51
C TYR A 256 -11.97 -8.49 18.66
N GLU A 257 -10.70 -8.73 18.34
CA GLU A 257 -9.71 -9.24 19.28
C GLU A 257 -8.36 -8.56 19.06
N GLU A 258 -7.51 -8.64 20.06
CA GLU A 258 -6.10 -8.26 19.93
C GLU A 258 -5.29 -9.42 19.35
N GLU A 259 -4.54 -9.15 18.29
CA GLU A 259 -3.65 -10.11 17.66
C GLU A 259 -2.18 -9.70 17.83
N PRO A 260 -1.27 -10.67 17.96
CA PRO A 260 0.17 -10.38 17.95
C PRO A 260 0.61 -9.96 16.53
N ARG A 261 1.60 -9.07 16.44
CA ARG A 261 2.21 -8.66 15.15
C ARG A 261 3.06 -9.80 14.56
N LEU A 262 2.41 -10.95 14.39
CA LEU A 262 2.96 -12.19 13.82
C LEU A 262 2.19 -12.57 12.57
N MET A 263 2.90 -12.73 11.46
CA MET A 263 2.31 -13.11 10.19
C MET A 263 1.86 -14.57 10.22
N LEU A 264 0.60 -14.83 9.87
CA LEU A 264 0.04 -16.17 9.62
C LEU A 264 0.33 -17.18 10.74
N LEU A 265 0.34 -16.73 12.01
CA LEU A 265 0.71 -17.58 13.15
C LEU A 265 -0.11 -18.88 13.20
N ARG A 266 -1.43 -18.80 12.90
CA ARG A 266 -2.34 -19.96 12.97
C ARG A 266 -2.05 -21.02 11.94
N GLU A 267 -1.55 -20.62 10.76
CA GLU A 267 -1.20 -21.51 9.64
C GLU A 267 0.26 -21.94 9.64
N TRP A 268 1.06 -21.29 10.46
CA TRP A 268 2.50 -21.53 10.53
C TRP A 268 2.90 -22.11 11.89
N ASN A 269 4.06 -21.72 12.40
CA ASN A 269 4.55 -22.02 13.74
C ASN A 269 5.06 -20.75 14.43
N LEU A 270 5.14 -20.78 15.75
CA LEU A 270 5.51 -19.61 16.53
C LEU A 270 6.94 -19.14 16.22
N PHE A 271 7.89 -20.09 16.15
CA PHE A 271 9.31 -19.75 15.94
C PHE A 271 9.53 -19.04 14.60
N ASP A 272 9.07 -19.62 13.50
CA ASP A 272 9.25 -19.03 12.16
C ASP A 272 8.45 -17.74 11.99
N SER A 273 7.24 -17.66 12.57
CA SER A 273 6.42 -16.46 12.54
C SER A 273 7.11 -15.29 13.26
N MET A 274 7.75 -15.53 14.41
CA MET A 274 8.58 -14.54 15.11
C MET A 274 9.85 -14.20 14.32
N LEU A 275 10.52 -15.21 13.79
CA LEU A 275 11.76 -15.08 13.01
C LEU A 275 11.59 -14.16 11.81
N CYS A 276 10.46 -14.29 11.11
CA CYS A 276 10.15 -13.58 9.88
C CYS A 276 9.29 -12.33 10.07
N SER A 277 8.82 -12.05 11.30
CA SER A 277 7.96 -10.90 11.58
C SER A 277 8.63 -9.59 11.22
N SER A 278 7.93 -8.71 10.46
CA SER A 278 8.41 -7.37 10.14
C SER A 278 8.62 -6.49 11.37
N TYR A 279 7.97 -6.83 12.49
CA TYR A 279 8.09 -6.13 13.77
C TYR A 279 9.24 -6.65 14.62
N ILE A 280 9.41 -7.98 14.73
CA ILE A 280 10.43 -8.62 15.57
C ILE A 280 11.79 -8.67 14.87
N ALA A 281 11.80 -9.05 13.59
CA ALA A 281 13.04 -9.31 12.87
C ALA A 281 14.01 -8.12 12.87
N PRO A 282 13.59 -6.87 12.65
CA PRO A 282 14.48 -5.72 12.75
C PRO A 282 15.05 -5.56 14.15
N LYS A 283 14.23 -5.58 15.18
CA LYS A 283 14.61 -5.35 16.58
C LYS A 283 15.61 -6.38 17.12
N LEU A 284 15.35 -7.65 16.89
CA LEU A 284 16.24 -8.74 17.31
C LEU A 284 17.38 -9.00 16.32
N LYS A 285 17.33 -8.42 15.11
CA LYS A 285 18.29 -8.66 14.01
C LYS A 285 18.35 -10.14 13.61
N THR A 286 17.17 -10.76 13.45
CA THR A 286 17.04 -12.21 13.22
C THR A 286 17.70 -12.70 11.94
N TRP A 287 18.07 -11.80 11.02
CA TRP A 287 18.90 -12.11 9.85
C TRP A 287 20.35 -12.49 10.17
N SER A 288 20.78 -12.38 11.43
CA SER A 288 22.11 -12.71 11.89
C SER A 288 22.09 -13.90 12.86
N ASP A 289 23.21 -14.63 12.95
CA ASP A 289 23.37 -15.74 13.91
C ASP A 289 23.13 -15.31 15.35
N ASN A 290 23.60 -14.10 15.70
CA ASN A 290 23.39 -13.55 17.04
C ASN A 290 21.93 -13.21 17.31
N GLY A 291 21.22 -12.67 16.29
CA GLY A 291 19.77 -12.41 16.39
C GLY A 291 18.97 -13.70 16.51
N MET A 292 19.34 -14.73 15.77
CA MET A 292 18.76 -16.07 15.89
C MET A 292 18.95 -16.65 17.30
N LYS A 293 20.14 -16.51 17.87
CA LYS A 293 20.42 -16.93 19.25
C LYS A 293 19.60 -16.14 20.27
N LYS A 294 19.43 -14.81 20.04
CA LYS A 294 18.59 -13.96 20.90
C LYS A 294 17.13 -14.41 20.87
N LEU A 295 16.58 -14.73 19.69
CA LEU A 295 15.21 -15.23 19.56
C LEU A 295 15.02 -16.55 20.31
N LYS A 296 15.97 -17.49 20.18
CA LYS A 296 15.91 -18.76 20.91
C LYS A 296 15.99 -18.55 22.43
N LEU A 297 16.84 -17.63 22.89
CA LEU A 297 16.96 -17.28 24.32
C LEU A 297 15.68 -16.62 24.83
N LEU A 298 15.07 -15.75 24.03
CA LEU A 298 13.80 -15.10 24.35
C LEU A 298 12.70 -16.13 24.60
N LEU A 299 12.53 -17.10 23.69
CA LEU A 299 11.56 -18.20 23.84
C LEU A 299 11.86 -19.05 25.10
N ALA A 300 13.13 -19.34 25.34
CA ALA A 300 13.53 -20.09 26.53
C ALA A 300 13.22 -19.34 27.84
N ARG A 301 13.41 -18.01 27.87
CA ARG A 301 13.02 -17.17 29.03
C ARG A 301 11.51 -17.17 29.30
N MET A 302 10.71 -17.29 28.25
CA MET A 302 9.25 -17.44 28.34
C MET A 302 8.84 -18.85 28.82
N GLY A 303 9.79 -19.76 28.97
CA GLY A 303 9.50 -21.15 29.30
C GLY A 303 8.95 -21.98 28.14
N PHE A 304 9.11 -21.50 26.89
CA PHE A 304 8.62 -22.18 25.69
C PHE A 304 9.72 -23.09 25.14
N ALA A 305 9.45 -24.38 25.06
CA ALA A 305 10.37 -25.33 24.45
C ALA A 305 10.45 -25.07 22.94
N LEU A 306 11.67 -25.05 22.40
CA LEU A 306 11.88 -24.77 20.96
C LEU A 306 11.13 -25.76 20.06
N VAL A 307 11.08 -27.03 20.47
CA VAL A 307 10.35 -28.09 19.75
C VAL A 307 8.87 -27.75 19.61
N ASP A 308 8.24 -27.28 20.70
CA ASP A 308 6.83 -26.84 20.68
C ASP A 308 6.63 -25.60 19.80
N CYS A 309 7.57 -24.66 19.84
CA CYS A 309 7.52 -23.45 19.01
C CYS A 309 7.69 -23.72 17.51
N GLN A 310 8.33 -24.81 17.12
CA GLN A 310 8.57 -25.21 15.74
C GLN A 310 7.47 -26.10 15.16
N GLN A 311 6.56 -26.61 15.99
CA GLN A 311 5.39 -27.35 15.52
C GLN A 311 4.37 -26.39 14.90
N LYS A 312 3.54 -26.88 13.95
CA LYS A 312 2.40 -26.08 13.47
C LYS A 312 1.57 -25.61 14.65
N PHE A 313 1.22 -24.32 14.66
CA PHE A 313 0.55 -23.68 15.80
C PHE A 313 -0.71 -24.43 16.25
N GLN A 314 -1.47 -25.00 15.33
CA GLN A 314 -2.65 -25.82 15.68
C GLN A 314 -2.31 -27.01 16.58
N TYR A 315 -1.13 -27.62 16.45
CA TYR A 315 -0.66 -28.78 17.24
C TYR A 315 0.19 -28.40 18.45
N MET A 316 0.49 -27.11 18.60
CA MET A 316 1.26 -26.61 19.74
C MET A 316 0.54 -26.91 21.06
N ASN A 317 1.34 -27.19 22.11
CA ASN A 317 0.81 -27.48 23.44
C ASN A 317 -0.17 -26.38 23.91
N TYR A 318 -1.32 -26.83 24.40
CA TYR A 318 -2.41 -25.93 24.85
C TYR A 318 -2.00 -25.03 26.02
N GLU A 319 -1.21 -25.55 26.98
CA GLU A 319 -0.72 -24.76 28.11
C GLU A 319 0.19 -23.61 27.66
N VAL A 320 1.04 -23.86 26.64
CA VAL A 320 1.89 -22.82 26.04
C VAL A 320 1.04 -21.76 25.38
N LYS A 321 -0.01 -22.15 24.63
CA LYS A 321 -0.94 -21.20 24.00
C LYS A 321 -1.66 -20.32 25.02
N GLN A 322 -2.09 -20.89 26.14
CA GLN A 322 -2.76 -20.13 27.21
C GLN A 322 -1.84 -19.10 27.86
N LYS A 323 -0.58 -19.47 28.14
CA LYS A 323 0.40 -18.60 28.78
C LYS A 323 1.04 -17.61 27.81
N MET A 324 0.83 -17.77 26.51
CA MET A 324 1.57 -17.03 25.47
C MET A 324 1.35 -15.52 25.58
N LYS A 325 0.10 -15.07 25.78
CA LYS A 325 -0.20 -13.64 25.89
C LYS A 325 0.49 -13.02 27.09
N ASP A 326 0.34 -13.62 28.26
CA ASP A 326 0.91 -13.10 29.51
C ASP A 326 2.45 -13.05 29.45
N GLN A 327 3.07 -14.09 28.86
CA GLN A 327 4.53 -14.13 28.69
C GLN A 327 5.03 -13.09 27.68
N PHE A 328 4.29 -12.84 26.62
CA PHE A 328 4.63 -11.80 25.66
C PHE A 328 4.53 -10.41 26.30
N GLU A 329 3.46 -10.11 27.00
CA GLU A 329 3.27 -8.83 27.70
C GLU A 329 4.33 -8.58 28.77
N LEU A 330 4.79 -9.64 29.44
CA LEU A 330 5.79 -9.54 30.49
C LEU A 330 7.22 -9.36 29.94
N ILE A 331 7.61 -10.11 28.90
CA ILE A 331 9.02 -10.27 28.53
C ILE A 331 9.40 -9.44 27.30
N LEU A 332 8.50 -9.27 26.32
CA LEU A 332 8.83 -8.55 25.08
C LEU A 332 9.23 -7.08 25.27
N PRO A 333 8.67 -6.31 26.22
CA PRO A 333 9.09 -4.94 26.46
C PRO A 333 10.57 -4.80 26.82
N GLU A 334 11.17 -5.77 27.51
CA GLU A 334 12.60 -5.78 27.82
C GLU A 334 13.50 -5.81 26.57
N TYR A 335 12.95 -6.26 25.45
CA TYR A 335 13.62 -6.31 24.15
C TYR A 335 13.24 -5.15 23.23
N GLY A 336 12.51 -4.14 23.74
CA GLY A 336 12.03 -2.99 22.98
C GLY A 336 10.86 -3.31 22.05
N LEU A 337 10.10 -4.36 22.37
CA LEU A 337 8.91 -4.81 21.62
C LEU A 337 7.63 -4.44 22.42
N ASN A 338 7.38 -3.12 22.57
CA ASN A 338 6.34 -2.60 23.47
C ASN A 338 4.92 -2.75 22.90
N ASP A 339 4.73 -2.48 21.60
CA ASP A 339 3.41 -2.46 20.95
C ASP A 339 3.22 -3.74 20.13
N PHE A 340 3.33 -4.88 20.81
CA PHE A 340 3.34 -6.17 20.13
C PHE A 340 1.96 -6.63 19.68
N TYR A 341 0.93 -6.22 20.40
CA TYR A 341 -0.45 -6.51 20.05
C TYR A 341 -1.10 -5.34 19.33
N TYR A 342 -1.98 -5.64 18.40
CA TYR A 342 -2.82 -4.68 17.71
C TYR A 342 -4.26 -5.17 17.61
N LYS A 343 -5.19 -4.26 17.52
CA LYS A 343 -6.61 -4.57 17.40
C LYS A 343 -6.90 -5.13 16.00
N SER A 344 -7.62 -6.25 15.93
CA SER A 344 -7.87 -6.97 14.69
C SER A 344 -9.27 -7.53 14.62
N PHE A 345 -9.67 -7.94 13.45
CA PHE A 345 -10.95 -8.57 13.16
C PHE A 345 -10.75 -10.04 12.82
N LEU A 346 -11.58 -10.88 13.44
CA LEU A 346 -11.60 -12.32 13.19
C LEU A 346 -12.97 -12.77 12.75
N ARG A 347 -13.01 -13.73 11.87
CA ARG A 347 -14.23 -14.43 11.50
C ARG A 347 -14.11 -15.90 11.82
N HIS A 348 -15.16 -16.45 12.45
CA HIS A 348 -15.23 -17.86 12.74
C HIS A 348 -15.68 -18.63 11.51
N HIS A 349 -15.04 -19.75 11.24
CA HIS A 349 -15.42 -20.67 10.19
C HIS A 349 -15.60 -22.07 10.77
N GLY A 350 -16.85 -22.52 10.85
CA GLY A 350 -17.18 -23.74 11.58
C GLY A 350 -16.83 -23.65 13.06
N TYR A 351 -16.55 -24.81 13.68
CA TYR A 351 -16.30 -24.90 15.12
C TYR A 351 -14.82 -24.69 15.50
N THR A 352 -13.90 -24.85 14.59
CA THR A 352 -12.47 -24.97 14.90
C THR A 352 -11.59 -23.96 14.19
N SER A 353 -12.02 -23.40 13.06
CA SER A 353 -11.21 -22.51 12.26
C SER A 353 -11.55 -21.03 12.51
N ARG A 354 -10.51 -20.21 12.67
CA ARG A 354 -10.63 -18.75 12.78
C ARG A 354 -9.69 -18.13 11.76
N VAL A 355 -10.21 -17.20 10.98
CA VAL A 355 -9.44 -16.45 10.00
C VAL A 355 -9.43 -15.01 10.42
N SER A 356 -8.25 -14.40 10.54
CA SER A 356 -8.14 -12.96 10.74
C SER A 356 -8.21 -12.19 9.42
N ALA A 357 -8.58 -10.93 9.50
CA ALA A 357 -8.56 -10.05 8.34
C ALA A 357 -7.14 -9.93 7.75
N ALA A 358 -6.12 -9.86 8.61
CA ALA A 358 -4.71 -9.83 8.18
C ALA A 358 -4.28 -11.14 7.50
N ASP A 359 -4.66 -12.31 8.05
CA ASP A 359 -4.35 -13.62 7.44
C ASP A 359 -5.00 -13.74 6.05
N MET A 360 -6.26 -13.24 5.90
CA MET A 360 -6.94 -13.18 4.62
C MET A 360 -6.19 -12.28 3.63
N VAL A 361 -5.73 -11.10 4.05
CA VAL A 361 -4.93 -10.21 3.20
C VAL A 361 -3.66 -10.88 2.72
N TYR A 362 -2.92 -11.55 3.58
CA TYR A 362 -1.69 -12.26 3.18
C TYR A 362 -1.98 -13.34 2.13
N GLY A 363 -3.03 -14.13 2.34
CA GLY A 363 -3.42 -15.20 1.40
C GLY A 363 -3.87 -14.64 0.05
N VAL A 364 -4.77 -13.66 0.05
CA VAL A 364 -5.32 -13.04 -1.17
C VAL A 364 -4.21 -12.33 -1.96
N THR A 365 -3.35 -11.56 -1.29
CA THR A 365 -2.20 -10.88 -1.95
C THR A 365 -1.27 -11.89 -2.62
N ALA A 366 -0.96 -12.99 -1.94
CA ALA A 366 -0.10 -14.03 -2.51
C ALA A 366 -0.73 -14.73 -3.71
N LEU A 367 -2.06 -14.90 -3.74
CA LEU A 367 -2.77 -15.44 -4.91
C LEU A 367 -2.76 -14.47 -6.08
N LEU A 368 -2.91 -13.16 -5.84
CA LEU A 368 -2.81 -12.13 -6.88
C LEU A 368 -1.41 -12.09 -7.53
N GLU A 369 -0.37 -12.42 -6.77
CA GLU A 369 1.02 -12.41 -7.21
C GLU A 369 1.61 -13.82 -7.40
N SER A 370 0.78 -14.88 -7.33
CA SER A 370 1.27 -16.24 -7.51
C SER A 370 1.62 -16.48 -8.98
N PHE A 371 2.74 -17.17 -9.18
CA PHE A 371 3.14 -17.61 -10.50
C PHE A 371 2.25 -18.77 -10.95
N VAL A 372 1.48 -18.54 -11.99
CA VAL A 372 0.75 -19.61 -12.68
C VAL A 372 1.47 -19.86 -14.00
N GLN A 373 2.19 -20.99 -14.09
CA GLN A 373 2.77 -21.44 -15.35
C GLN A 373 1.66 -21.62 -16.39
N SER A 374 1.88 -21.04 -17.55
CA SER A 374 1.19 -21.22 -18.83
C SER A 374 0.12 -20.20 -19.22
N ASP A 375 0.25 -19.80 -20.47
CA ASP A 375 -0.74 -19.18 -21.35
C ASP A 375 -1.24 -17.78 -20.95
N GLY A 376 -0.65 -16.73 -21.48
CA GLY A 376 -1.16 -15.36 -21.73
C GLY A 376 -2.29 -14.72 -20.90
N PHE A 377 -3.00 -15.48 -20.08
CA PHE A 377 -4.13 -15.08 -19.26
C PHE A 377 -3.88 -15.15 -17.75
N CYS A 378 -2.62 -15.04 -17.34
CA CYS A 378 -2.21 -15.24 -15.95
C CYS A 378 -2.94 -14.30 -14.98
N ALA A 379 -2.98 -13.00 -15.27
CA ALA A 379 -3.55 -11.98 -14.39
C ALA A 379 -5.07 -12.18 -14.12
N LEU A 380 -5.84 -12.55 -15.15
CA LEU A 380 -7.27 -12.82 -15.00
C LEU A 380 -7.53 -14.05 -14.13
N LYS A 381 -6.73 -15.11 -14.29
CA LYS A 381 -6.83 -16.33 -13.51
C LYS A 381 -6.44 -16.11 -12.06
N GLN A 382 -5.35 -15.36 -11.82
CA GLN A 382 -4.92 -14.96 -10.48
C GLN A 382 -5.98 -14.14 -9.77
N PHE A 383 -6.57 -13.15 -10.46
CA PHE A 383 -7.68 -12.38 -9.93
C PHE A 383 -8.86 -13.29 -9.56
N GLY A 384 -9.26 -14.22 -10.42
CA GLY A 384 -10.34 -15.15 -10.15
C GLY A 384 -10.09 -16.02 -8.92
N MET A 385 -8.88 -16.56 -8.76
CA MET A 385 -8.49 -17.33 -7.56
C MET A 385 -8.52 -16.49 -6.30
N ALA A 386 -8.00 -15.27 -6.34
CA ALA A 386 -7.98 -14.35 -5.22
C ALA A 386 -9.39 -13.88 -4.84
N TYR A 387 -10.23 -13.58 -5.83
CA TYR A 387 -11.63 -13.24 -5.64
C TYR A 387 -12.43 -14.36 -4.98
N ASP A 388 -12.25 -15.58 -5.46
CA ASP A 388 -12.90 -16.75 -4.87
C ASP A 388 -12.45 -17.01 -3.44
N ALA A 389 -11.17 -16.77 -3.12
CA ALA A 389 -10.62 -16.96 -1.79
C ALA A 389 -11.18 -15.98 -0.73
N LEU A 390 -11.80 -14.87 -1.15
CA LEU A 390 -12.51 -13.97 -0.24
C LEU A 390 -13.81 -14.60 0.30
N SER A 391 -14.35 -15.62 -0.38
CA SER A 391 -15.53 -16.34 0.09
C SER A 391 -15.16 -17.40 1.11
N LEU A 392 -15.89 -17.47 2.20
CA LEU A 392 -15.71 -18.49 3.25
C LEU A 392 -15.96 -19.93 2.76
N SER A 393 -16.67 -20.11 1.65
CA SER A 393 -16.87 -21.44 1.05
C SER A 393 -15.59 -22.01 0.40
N ASN A 394 -14.59 -21.17 0.14
CA ASN A 394 -13.36 -21.51 -0.57
C ASN A 394 -12.10 -21.38 0.31
N LEU A 395 -12.17 -21.87 1.54
CA LEU A 395 -11.05 -21.82 2.49
C LEU A 395 -9.80 -22.56 1.98
N ASP A 396 -9.97 -23.59 1.20
CA ASP A 396 -8.88 -24.33 0.54
C ASP A 396 -8.03 -23.42 -0.35
N LYS A 397 -8.67 -22.54 -1.14
CA LYS A 397 -7.98 -21.54 -1.96
C LYS A 397 -7.24 -20.52 -1.11
N LEU A 398 -7.88 -20.03 -0.05
CA LEU A 398 -7.26 -19.10 0.89
C LEU A 398 -6.06 -19.73 1.58
N THR A 399 -6.17 -20.98 2.04
CA THR A 399 -5.06 -21.73 2.67
C THR A 399 -3.88 -21.90 1.70
N ALA A 400 -4.13 -22.22 0.44
CA ALA A 400 -3.08 -22.28 -0.57
C ALA A 400 -2.39 -20.94 -0.77
N GLY A 401 -3.14 -19.82 -0.73
CA GLY A 401 -2.59 -18.47 -0.75
C GLY A 401 -1.73 -18.17 0.48
N MET A 402 -2.17 -18.55 1.68
CA MET A 402 -1.39 -18.37 2.91
C MET A 402 -0.09 -19.17 2.89
N GLU A 403 -0.11 -20.40 2.38
CA GLU A 403 1.12 -21.19 2.19
C GLU A 403 2.10 -20.53 1.22
N GLN A 404 1.59 -19.92 0.15
CA GLN A 404 2.42 -19.16 -0.79
C GLN A 404 2.98 -17.89 -0.11
N ALA A 405 2.18 -17.17 0.68
CA ALA A 405 2.64 -16.02 1.45
C ALA A 405 3.77 -16.36 2.42
N ILE A 406 3.71 -17.53 3.06
CA ILE A 406 4.79 -18.05 3.93
C ILE A 406 6.08 -18.27 3.13
N LYS A 407 5.99 -18.84 1.92
CA LYS A 407 7.17 -19.02 1.04
C LYS A 407 7.80 -17.68 0.65
N ILE A 408 6.98 -16.68 0.30
CA ILE A 408 7.42 -15.32 -0.02
C ILE A 408 8.12 -14.70 1.20
N GLN A 409 7.54 -14.81 2.38
CA GLN A 409 8.12 -14.22 3.59
C GLN A 409 9.47 -14.86 3.96
N ARG A 410 9.61 -16.17 3.78
CA ARG A 410 10.90 -16.86 3.94
C ARG A 410 11.93 -16.40 2.91
N ALA A 411 11.51 -16.15 1.65
CA ALA A 411 12.38 -15.60 0.61
C ALA A 411 12.85 -14.19 0.96
N ILE A 412 11.95 -13.32 1.48
CA ILE A 412 12.30 -11.98 1.96
C ILE A 412 13.39 -12.05 3.04
N LEU A 413 13.24 -12.91 4.03
CA LEU A 413 14.24 -13.05 5.10
C LEU A 413 15.58 -13.55 4.56
N ARG A 414 15.60 -14.58 3.71
CA ARG A 414 16.83 -15.15 3.13
C ARG A 414 17.58 -14.13 2.28
N GLN A 415 16.89 -13.52 1.32
CA GLN A 415 17.48 -12.51 0.44
C GLN A 415 17.86 -11.24 1.19
N GLY A 416 17.04 -10.82 2.15
CA GLY A 416 17.36 -9.69 3.02
C GLY A 416 18.58 -9.94 3.89
N SER A 417 18.69 -11.12 4.49
CA SER A 417 19.89 -11.53 5.23
C SER A 417 21.13 -11.48 4.35
N ALA A 418 21.07 -12.06 3.14
CA ALA A 418 22.18 -12.03 2.19
C ALA A 418 22.56 -10.57 1.82
N ALA A 419 21.58 -9.74 1.49
CA ALA A 419 21.83 -8.34 1.11
C ALA A 419 22.45 -7.50 2.24
N ILE A 420 22.08 -7.77 3.50
CA ILE A 420 22.57 -7.02 4.67
C ILE A 420 23.97 -7.50 5.08
N THR A 421 24.29 -8.77 4.90
CA THR A 421 25.56 -9.38 5.36
C THR A 421 26.66 -9.26 4.30
N LYS A 422 26.31 -9.36 3.03
CA LYS A 422 27.27 -9.30 1.91
C LYS A 422 27.62 -7.84 1.59
N SER A 423 28.89 -7.52 1.71
CA SER A 423 29.39 -6.17 1.38
C SER A 423 29.14 -5.83 -0.10
N GLY A 424 28.70 -4.59 -0.36
CA GLY A 424 28.47 -4.09 -1.71
C GLY A 424 27.12 -4.42 -2.35
N CYS A 425 26.28 -5.25 -1.75
CA CYS A 425 24.93 -5.52 -2.26
C CYS A 425 24.03 -4.28 -2.15
N ILE A 426 24.14 -3.54 -1.06
CA ILE A 426 23.40 -2.30 -0.85
C ILE A 426 24.28 -1.14 -1.28
N ARG A 427 23.97 -0.55 -2.43
CA ARG A 427 24.67 0.62 -2.93
C ARG A 427 24.03 1.88 -2.42
N SER A 428 24.83 2.85 -1.95
CA SER A 428 24.33 4.11 -1.40
C SER A 428 24.69 5.25 -2.34
N GLY A 429 23.69 5.82 -2.99
CA GLY A 429 23.79 7.05 -3.75
C GLY A 429 23.61 8.30 -2.87
N ARG A 430 23.69 9.49 -3.49
CA ARG A 430 23.46 10.77 -2.79
C ARG A 430 22.02 10.90 -2.30
N LYS A 431 21.03 10.64 -3.15
CA LYS A 431 19.59 10.82 -2.89
C LYS A 431 18.92 9.56 -2.33
N PHE A 432 19.28 8.36 -2.80
CA PHE A 432 18.68 7.08 -2.41
C PHE A 432 19.70 5.95 -2.29
N ARG A 433 19.27 4.82 -1.72
CA ARG A 433 19.97 3.54 -1.77
C ARG A 433 19.30 2.63 -2.78
N TRP A 434 20.05 1.69 -3.33
CA TRP A 434 19.47 0.69 -4.19
C TRP A 434 20.10 -0.70 -4.02
N VAL A 435 19.28 -1.71 -4.28
CA VAL A 435 19.64 -3.13 -4.16
C VAL A 435 19.07 -3.88 -5.35
N LYS A 436 19.87 -4.74 -5.94
CA LYS A 436 19.37 -5.74 -6.89
C LYS A 436 19.27 -7.08 -6.18
N VAL A 437 18.10 -7.74 -6.27
CA VAL A 437 17.89 -9.10 -5.79
C VAL A 437 18.79 -10.04 -6.61
N GLU A 438 19.52 -10.94 -5.96
CA GLU A 438 20.37 -11.92 -6.64
C GLU A 438 19.50 -12.95 -7.37
N ASP A 439 19.94 -13.33 -8.57
CA ASP A 439 19.26 -14.36 -9.38
C ASP A 439 19.29 -15.70 -8.63
N SER A 440 18.13 -16.14 -8.22
CA SER A 440 17.93 -17.35 -7.42
C SER A 440 16.49 -17.83 -7.53
N VAL A 441 16.19 -18.97 -6.98
CA VAL A 441 14.80 -19.47 -6.88
C VAL A 441 13.91 -18.46 -6.12
N ASP A 442 14.47 -17.74 -5.14
CA ASP A 442 13.74 -16.73 -4.39
C ASP A 442 13.43 -15.48 -5.23
N ALA A 443 14.23 -15.15 -6.25
CA ALA A 443 13.98 -14.03 -7.17
C ALA A 443 12.62 -14.17 -7.87
N LYS A 444 12.22 -15.39 -8.22
CA LYS A 444 10.90 -15.67 -8.79
C LYS A 444 9.77 -15.28 -7.84
N LEU A 445 9.93 -15.52 -6.54
CA LEU A 445 8.94 -15.15 -5.52
C LEU A 445 8.94 -13.64 -5.23
N LEU A 446 10.07 -12.97 -5.39
CA LEU A 446 10.22 -11.54 -5.14
C LEU A 446 10.02 -10.68 -6.39
N GLY A 447 9.91 -11.28 -7.57
CA GLY A 447 9.68 -10.60 -8.85
C GLY A 447 8.29 -10.00 -9.03
N HIS A 448 7.55 -9.78 -7.95
CA HIS A 448 6.21 -9.22 -7.94
C HIS A 448 6.16 -7.92 -7.11
N PRO A 449 5.29 -6.96 -7.46
CA PRO A 449 5.30 -5.63 -6.85
C PRO A 449 5.16 -5.63 -5.33
N GLN A 450 4.18 -6.33 -4.76
CA GLN A 450 3.95 -6.31 -3.31
C GLN A 450 5.01 -7.11 -2.54
N ALA A 451 5.46 -8.24 -3.09
CA ALA A 451 6.55 -9.03 -2.50
C ALA A 451 7.84 -8.21 -2.46
N LEU A 452 8.18 -7.52 -3.56
CA LEU A 452 9.37 -6.67 -3.64
C LEU A 452 9.24 -5.42 -2.75
N THR A 453 8.05 -4.85 -2.60
CA THR A 453 7.78 -3.75 -1.67
C THR A 453 7.99 -4.17 -0.22
N LYS A 454 7.50 -5.35 0.19
CA LYS A 454 7.76 -5.91 1.52
C LYS A 454 9.26 -6.16 1.75
N PHE A 455 9.96 -6.61 0.74
CA PHE A 455 11.42 -6.75 0.79
C PHE A 455 12.12 -5.40 0.99
N CYS A 456 11.68 -4.33 0.30
CA CYS A 456 12.18 -2.97 0.50
C CYS A 456 11.99 -2.50 1.95
N TYR A 457 10.78 -2.66 2.51
CA TYR A 457 10.51 -2.26 3.89
C TYR A 457 11.34 -3.06 4.89
N PHE A 458 11.49 -4.38 4.68
CA PHE A 458 12.36 -5.21 5.51
C PHE A 458 13.81 -4.69 5.53
N LEU A 459 14.37 -4.36 4.37
CA LEU A 459 15.73 -3.81 4.27
C LEU A 459 15.83 -2.42 4.89
N MET A 460 14.83 -1.56 4.71
CA MET A 460 14.80 -0.22 5.29
C MET A 460 14.81 -0.29 6.82
N ASP A 461 13.99 -1.13 7.41
CA ASP A 461 13.92 -1.34 8.86
C ASP A 461 15.24 -1.95 9.39
N ALA A 462 15.79 -2.94 8.69
CA ALA A 462 17.05 -3.55 9.05
C ALA A 462 18.23 -2.55 9.01
N LEU A 463 18.27 -1.68 8.02
CA LEU A 463 19.27 -0.62 7.90
C LEU A 463 19.13 0.42 9.02
N LYS A 464 17.91 0.79 9.36
CA LYS A 464 17.60 1.69 10.47
C LYS A 464 18.14 1.12 11.79
N GLU A 465 17.89 -0.15 12.08
CA GLU A 465 18.37 -0.82 13.30
C GLU A 465 19.90 -1.05 13.30
N LYS A 466 20.55 -0.97 12.15
CA LYS A 466 22.02 -0.88 12.03
C LYS A 466 22.57 0.53 12.25
N GLY A 467 21.73 1.52 12.49
CA GLY A 467 22.12 2.92 12.69
C GLY A 467 22.32 3.70 11.39
N ALA A 468 21.90 3.17 10.24
CA ALA A 468 22.01 3.89 8.98
C ALA A 468 20.98 5.02 8.90
N ARG A 469 21.39 6.21 8.40
CA ARG A 469 20.46 7.33 8.17
C ARG A 469 19.32 6.87 7.25
N LEU A 470 18.11 7.28 7.56
CA LEU A 470 16.96 7.05 6.68
C LEU A 470 17.20 7.71 5.31
N LYS A 471 17.09 6.92 4.27
CA LYS A 471 17.10 7.34 2.86
C LYS A 471 16.09 6.52 2.09
N PRO A 472 15.48 7.06 1.05
CA PRO A 472 14.69 6.29 0.11
C PRO A 472 15.45 5.05 -0.38
N LEU A 473 14.72 3.97 -0.64
CA LEU A 473 15.30 2.69 -1.05
C LEU A 473 14.63 2.20 -2.33
N LEU A 474 15.44 1.80 -3.29
CA LEU A 474 15.03 1.13 -4.52
C LEU A 474 15.45 -0.34 -4.46
N CYS A 475 14.54 -1.22 -4.82
CA CYS A 475 14.84 -2.63 -5.03
C CYS A 475 14.50 -3.03 -6.46
N ALA A 476 15.43 -3.70 -7.11
CA ALA A 476 15.27 -4.23 -8.46
C ALA A 476 15.31 -5.75 -8.43
N CYS A 477 14.38 -6.37 -9.14
CA CYS A 477 14.33 -7.82 -9.31
C CYS A 477 14.15 -8.15 -10.80
N THR A 478 14.90 -9.12 -11.30
CA THR A 478 14.75 -9.60 -12.67
C THR A 478 13.44 -10.39 -12.77
N SER A 479 12.58 -10.04 -13.72
CA SER A 479 11.38 -10.79 -14.02
C SER A 479 11.72 -12.13 -14.68
N GLU A 480 10.81 -13.10 -14.66
CA GLU A 480 11.00 -14.38 -15.36
C GLU A 480 11.17 -14.23 -16.87
N GLU A 481 10.57 -13.22 -17.47
CA GLU A 481 10.96 -12.77 -18.79
C GLU A 481 12.35 -12.13 -18.65
N ALA A 482 13.41 -12.88 -18.95
CA ALA A 482 14.81 -12.55 -18.68
C ALA A 482 15.30 -11.17 -19.19
N ALA A 483 14.50 -10.49 -20.00
CA ALA A 483 14.76 -9.16 -20.53
C ALA A 483 14.13 -8.02 -19.69
N LYS A 484 13.26 -8.32 -18.71
CA LYS A 484 12.54 -7.29 -17.94
C LYS A 484 13.01 -7.25 -16.49
N VAL A 485 13.04 -6.06 -15.92
CA VAL A 485 13.39 -5.80 -14.52
C VAL A 485 12.26 -5.00 -13.87
N LEU A 486 11.75 -5.52 -12.77
CA LEU A 486 10.84 -4.81 -11.89
C LEU A 486 11.66 -3.97 -10.91
N ILE A 487 11.34 -2.68 -10.78
CA ILE A 487 11.93 -1.76 -9.82
C ILE A 487 10.84 -1.23 -8.92
N VAL A 488 11.04 -1.31 -7.61
CA VAL A 488 10.15 -0.75 -6.59
C VAL A 488 10.91 0.30 -5.81
N GLY A 489 10.26 1.43 -5.53
CA GLY A 489 10.81 2.53 -4.74
C GLY A 489 9.97 2.83 -3.52
N VAL A 490 10.59 2.94 -2.34
CA VAL A 490 9.94 3.33 -1.09
C VAL A 490 10.68 4.50 -0.44
N CYS A 491 9.94 5.51 -0.01
CA CYS A 491 10.51 6.69 0.68
C CYS A 491 10.52 6.50 2.20
N GLY A 492 9.55 5.75 2.74
CA GLY A 492 9.40 5.47 4.16
C GLY A 492 8.02 4.92 4.46
N LYS A 493 7.82 4.48 5.69
CA LYS A 493 6.49 4.12 6.19
C LYS A 493 5.70 5.39 6.51
N PRO A 494 4.37 5.41 6.37
CA PRO A 494 3.53 6.52 6.77
C PRO A 494 3.79 6.92 8.22
N ARG A 495 3.73 8.20 8.51
CA ARG A 495 3.90 8.75 9.87
C ARG A 495 2.84 9.82 10.11
N LEU A 496 2.31 9.86 11.32
CA LEU A 496 1.36 10.88 11.71
C LEU A 496 2.01 12.28 11.55
N GLY A 497 1.27 13.19 10.91
CA GLY A 497 1.73 14.55 10.65
C GLY A 497 2.78 14.71 9.55
N ALA A 498 3.24 13.61 8.92
CA ALA A 498 4.13 13.70 7.76
C ALA A 498 3.32 13.94 6.49
N LEU A 499 3.67 15.02 5.79
CA LEU A 499 3.00 15.47 4.56
C LEU A 499 3.55 14.79 3.31
N GLN A 500 4.71 14.17 3.39
CA GLN A 500 5.38 13.58 2.24
C GLN A 500 4.94 12.15 2.01
N GLY A 501 4.37 11.90 0.84
CA GLY A 501 4.10 10.58 0.28
C GLY A 501 5.32 9.99 -0.43
N ASN A 502 5.07 9.04 -1.33
CA ASN A 502 6.11 8.41 -2.13
C ASN A 502 6.42 9.27 -3.38
N ALA A 503 7.60 9.85 -3.44
CA ALA A 503 8.04 10.70 -4.55
C ALA A 503 8.44 9.91 -5.81
N PHE A 504 8.62 8.59 -5.72
CA PHE A 504 9.10 7.80 -6.86
C PHE A 504 8.11 7.71 -8.01
N GLY A 505 6.80 7.79 -7.77
CA GLY A 505 5.80 7.62 -8.82
C GLY A 505 6.00 8.54 -10.01
N LEU A 506 6.08 9.83 -9.76
CA LEU A 506 6.32 10.83 -10.81
C LEU A 506 7.75 10.74 -11.36
N ALA A 507 8.73 10.58 -10.45
CA ALA A 507 10.13 10.48 -10.83
C ALA A 507 10.42 9.27 -11.75
N PHE A 508 9.73 8.15 -11.52
CA PHE A 508 9.85 6.96 -12.37
C PHE A 508 9.38 7.23 -13.79
N ARG A 509 8.21 7.84 -13.93
CA ARG A 509 7.64 8.18 -15.23
C ARG A 509 8.57 9.12 -16.00
N ASN A 510 8.93 10.24 -15.39
CA ASN A 510 9.77 11.25 -16.04
C ASN A 510 11.15 10.69 -16.45
N ALA A 511 11.79 9.91 -15.57
CA ALA A 511 13.07 9.28 -15.89
C ALA A 511 12.95 8.25 -17.03
N ALA A 512 11.86 7.49 -17.09
CA ALA A 512 11.65 6.51 -18.15
C ALA A 512 11.38 7.18 -19.50
N GLU A 513 10.55 8.22 -19.54
CA GLU A 513 10.25 9.00 -20.76
C GLU A 513 11.49 9.67 -21.33
N GLU A 514 12.34 10.27 -20.50
CA GLU A 514 13.60 10.90 -20.94
C GLU A 514 14.65 9.90 -21.46
N THR A 515 14.62 8.66 -21.00
CA THR A 515 15.55 7.64 -21.50
C THR A 515 15.10 7.03 -22.83
N GLY A 516 13.85 7.29 -23.26
CA GLY A 516 13.24 6.64 -24.42
C GLY A 516 13.14 5.11 -24.28
N ALA A 517 13.22 4.60 -23.06
CA ALA A 517 13.14 3.17 -22.77
C ALA A 517 11.71 2.66 -22.88
N GLU A 518 11.55 1.42 -23.34
CA GLU A 518 10.28 0.72 -23.20
C GLU A 518 10.05 0.42 -21.72
N TYR A 519 8.93 0.92 -21.18
CA TYR A 519 8.59 0.75 -19.78
C TYR A 519 7.13 0.39 -19.59
N PHE A 520 6.83 -0.24 -18.45
CA PHE A 520 5.47 -0.50 -17.97
C PHE A 520 5.27 0.21 -16.64
N HIS A 521 4.45 1.27 -16.65
CA HIS A 521 4.10 2.05 -15.48
C HIS A 521 2.66 2.55 -15.63
N GLU A 522 1.71 1.66 -15.37
CA GLU A 522 0.28 1.89 -15.63
C GLU A 522 -0.43 2.72 -14.55
N LEU A 523 0.32 3.19 -13.55
CA LEU A 523 -0.18 4.00 -12.45
C LEU A 523 -1.29 3.33 -11.60
N PHE A 524 -1.42 1.99 -11.65
CA PHE A 524 -2.23 1.26 -10.69
C PHE A 524 -1.63 1.37 -9.28
N GLU A 525 -0.32 1.34 -9.21
CA GLU A 525 0.49 1.64 -8.04
C GLU A 525 1.77 2.31 -8.54
N SER A 526 1.93 3.58 -8.25
CA SER A 526 3.02 4.40 -8.79
C SER A 526 4.39 4.10 -8.19
N SER A 527 4.45 3.31 -7.12
CA SER A 527 5.70 2.97 -6.42
C SER A 527 6.57 1.96 -7.15
N TRP A 528 6.14 1.42 -8.30
CA TRP A 528 6.92 0.47 -9.08
C TRP A 528 6.87 0.73 -10.59
N ILE A 529 7.89 0.28 -11.30
CA ILE A 529 8.03 0.36 -12.75
C ILE A 529 8.69 -0.91 -13.29
N GLY A 530 8.23 -1.38 -14.44
CA GLY A 530 8.85 -2.45 -15.21
C GLY A 530 9.66 -1.86 -16.37
N LEU A 531 10.91 -2.28 -16.54
CA LEU A 531 11.83 -1.79 -17.57
C LEU A 531 12.54 -2.94 -18.28
N ASN A 532 12.99 -2.70 -19.52
CA ASN A 532 13.92 -3.59 -20.15
C ASN A 532 15.29 -3.55 -19.45
N ALA A 533 15.92 -4.71 -19.25
CA ALA A 533 17.17 -4.84 -18.50
C ALA A 533 18.31 -3.94 -19.02
N GLY A 534 18.37 -3.72 -20.34
CA GLY A 534 19.36 -2.84 -20.97
C GLY A 534 19.20 -1.36 -20.63
N ALA A 535 17.99 -0.92 -20.27
CA ALA A 535 17.68 0.49 -19.99
C ALA A 535 17.89 0.87 -18.51
N VAL A 536 18.06 -0.11 -17.61
CA VAL A 536 18.11 0.13 -16.16
C VAL A 536 19.21 1.12 -15.77
N ASN A 537 20.39 1.02 -16.37
CA ASN A 537 21.52 1.90 -16.00
C ASN A 537 21.25 3.37 -16.40
N SER A 538 20.78 3.63 -17.61
CA SER A 538 20.43 4.98 -18.07
C SER A 538 19.27 5.54 -17.26
N PHE A 539 18.25 4.73 -16.98
CA PHE A 539 17.13 5.08 -16.11
C PHE A 539 17.60 5.49 -14.70
N MET A 540 18.50 4.72 -14.07
CA MET A 540 19.00 5.03 -12.72
C MET A 540 19.77 6.35 -12.66
N VAL A 541 20.49 6.70 -13.73
CA VAL A 541 21.19 8.00 -13.85
C VAL A 541 20.15 9.12 -13.88
N ARG A 542 19.18 9.06 -14.78
CA ARG A 542 18.11 10.07 -14.89
C ARG A 542 17.27 10.18 -13.63
N LEU A 543 16.93 9.05 -13.03
CA LEU A 543 16.19 9.04 -11.77
C LEU A 543 16.92 9.81 -10.64
N THR A 544 18.26 9.74 -10.63
CA THR A 544 19.06 10.47 -9.65
C THR A 544 18.95 11.99 -9.86
N GLU A 545 18.73 12.45 -11.06
CA GLU A 545 18.54 13.86 -11.40
C GLU A 545 17.12 14.33 -11.00
N LYS A 546 16.10 13.48 -11.10
CA LYS A 546 14.69 13.80 -10.85
C LYS A 546 14.24 13.72 -9.38
N LEU A 547 14.97 13.06 -8.52
CA LEU A 547 14.73 12.97 -7.08
C LEU A 547 15.56 14.01 -6.32
#